data_21ff9d5413c112f364b3f017af0a0920
#
_entry.id   21ff9d5413c112f364b3f017af0a0920
#
_cell.length_a   1.000
_cell.length_b   1.000
_cell.length_c   1.000
_cell.angle_alpha   90.00
_cell.angle_beta   90.00
_cell.angle_gamma   90.00
#
_symmetry.space_group_name_H-M   'P 1'
#
loop_
_entity.id
_entity.type
_entity.pdbx_description
1 polymer ?
#
loop_
_entity_poly.entity_id
_entity_poly.type
_entity_poly.pdbx_seq_one_letter_code
_entity_poly.pdbx_strand_id
1 'polypeptide(L)'
;MTIDNRDRFVTDDMLASIRARIGVETTCRNPWVEEFNLDAIRHWAWGIGDDNSLWTDPDHAATTPHKTVIAPPTMLYAADHGPLGPGAGKSKGHGLPGIHGLHSEDQWEFVRPVPLGTSVSAVQWLESIDEKVKDGQTSILQVKATEYRDQAGETLARLKRITVRRPRRTDGTSKFPDVKPWVYSEQELAQIAEDYEAETRRGAEPRFFEDVRVGDELGHVVKGPVTLMSLITFWMGWGCTFGMTDKIAHDYMRDHPGAIIVDPETNIRDFPEQAHWNSLSRSVGLPLGYDLGAARISWCGHLVTNWCGDLGEPTKLQVRLLRPNWLGDTTWIRGRVSAVADGLVSCVLEATNQRGEIHAAGTAEVRLPLRDSII
;
A
#
# COMPACT_ATOMS: atom_id res chain seq x y z
N MET A 1 -36.72 15.56 -0.30
CA MET A 1 -36.86 14.20 0.27
C MET A 1 -35.64 13.97 1.15
N THR A 2 -35.82 14.09 2.46
CA THR A 2 -34.79 13.75 3.44
C THR A 2 -34.62 12.24 3.43
N ILE A 3 -33.54 11.75 2.86
CA ILE A 3 -33.22 10.32 2.88
C ILE A 3 -32.90 9.96 4.33
N ASP A 4 -33.72 9.12 4.95
CA ASP A 4 -33.54 8.63 6.32
C ASP A 4 -32.15 7.98 6.41
N ASN A 5 -31.38 8.35 7.43
CA ASN A 5 -30.02 7.86 7.66
C ASN A 5 -29.96 6.32 7.83
N ARG A 6 -31.11 5.69 8.06
CA ARG A 6 -31.25 4.23 8.13
C ARG A 6 -31.13 3.54 6.77
N ASP A 7 -31.43 4.22 5.66
CA ASP A 7 -31.36 3.65 4.29
C ASP A 7 -29.95 3.61 3.70
N ARG A 8 -28.94 4.09 4.42
CA ARG A 8 -27.52 4.10 3.99
C ARG A 8 -26.67 3.02 4.67
N PHE A 9 -27.27 2.25 5.55
CA PHE A 9 -26.60 1.15 6.22
C PHE A 9 -26.67 -0.14 5.40
N VAL A 10 -25.64 -0.97 5.59
CA VAL A 10 -25.63 -2.35 5.08
C VAL A 10 -26.79 -3.09 5.69
N THR A 11 -27.70 -3.56 4.85
CA THR A 11 -28.81 -4.40 5.30
C THR A 11 -28.34 -5.82 5.62
N ASP A 12 -29.12 -6.55 6.42
CA ASP A 12 -28.81 -7.95 6.72
C ASP A 12 -28.69 -8.80 5.46
N ASP A 13 -29.52 -8.52 4.44
CA ASP A 13 -29.45 -9.21 3.14
C ASP A 13 -28.15 -8.91 2.37
N MET A 14 -27.66 -7.67 2.44
CA MET A 14 -26.37 -7.30 1.85
C MET A 14 -25.22 -8.03 2.56
N LEU A 15 -25.25 -8.08 3.89
CA LEU A 15 -24.26 -8.81 4.69
C LEU A 15 -24.32 -10.31 4.40
N ALA A 16 -25.50 -10.89 4.32
CA ALA A 16 -25.69 -12.30 3.97
C ALA A 16 -25.13 -12.60 2.57
N SER A 17 -25.42 -11.73 1.60
CA SER A 17 -24.90 -11.85 0.23
C SER A 17 -23.36 -11.77 0.16
N ILE A 18 -22.75 -10.91 0.98
CA ILE A 18 -21.28 -10.80 1.03
C ILE A 18 -20.69 -12.00 1.78
N ARG A 19 -21.27 -12.40 2.91
CA ARG A 19 -20.84 -13.58 3.67
C ARG A 19 -20.87 -14.86 2.87
N ALA A 20 -21.85 -15.00 1.95
CA ALA A 20 -21.91 -16.14 1.04
C ALA A 20 -20.72 -16.25 0.07
N ARG A 21 -19.86 -15.25 0.03
CA ARG A 21 -18.63 -15.22 -0.81
C ARG A 21 -17.36 -15.47 -0.04
N ILE A 22 -17.43 -15.69 1.26
CA ILE A 22 -16.26 -16.04 2.05
C ILE A 22 -15.67 -17.32 1.49
N GLY A 23 -14.37 -17.31 1.22
CA GLY A 23 -13.64 -18.43 0.65
C GLY A 23 -13.81 -18.66 -0.86
N VAL A 24 -14.62 -17.84 -1.54
CA VAL A 24 -14.78 -17.96 -3.01
C VAL A 24 -13.58 -17.29 -3.70
N GLU A 25 -12.75 -18.10 -4.30
CA GLU A 25 -11.55 -17.63 -5.03
C GLU A 25 -11.90 -16.95 -6.34
N THR A 26 -11.18 -15.88 -6.63
CA THR A 26 -11.23 -15.18 -7.91
C THR A 26 -9.80 -14.83 -8.34
N THR A 27 -9.48 -15.06 -9.60
CA THR A 27 -8.19 -14.66 -10.17
C THR A 27 -8.29 -13.23 -10.72
N CYS A 28 -7.31 -12.40 -10.42
CA CYS A 28 -7.19 -11.08 -11.04
C CYS A 28 -7.00 -11.26 -12.55
N ARG A 29 -7.86 -10.63 -13.33
CA ARG A 29 -7.79 -10.63 -14.80
C ARG A 29 -7.25 -9.30 -15.28
N ASN A 30 -6.32 -9.36 -16.25
CA ASN A 30 -5.68 -8.17 -16.83
C ASN A 30 -5.08 -7.26 -15.73
N PRO A 31 -4.15 -7.78 -14.88
CA PRO A 31 -3.47 -6.95 -13.91
C PRO A 31 -2.65 -5.86 -14.62
N TRP A 32 -2.29 -4.81 -13.87
CA TRP A 32 -1.41 -3.79 -14.40
C TRP A 32 -0.02 -4.32 -14.75
N VAL A 33 0.49 -5.24 -13.94
CA VAL A 33 1.76 -5.92 -14.19
C VAL A 33 1.51 -7.43 -14.11
N GLU A 34 1.63 -8.11 -15.23
CA GLU A 34 1.54 -9.56 -15.34
C GLU A 34 2.93 -10.19 -15.34
N GLU A 35 3.89 -9.59 -16.07
CA GLU A 35 5.29 -9.98 -16.08
C GLU A 35 6.15 -8.93 -15.38
N PHE A 36 6.95 -9.37 -14.42
CA PHE A 36 7.85 -8.52 -13.66
C PHE A 36 9.14 -8.29 -14.47
N ASN A 37 9.00 -7.50 -15.54
CA ASN A 37 10.13 -7.08 -16.37
C ASN A 37 10.89 -5.90 -15.74
N LEU A 38 12.05 -5.57 -16.29
CA LEU A 38 12.95 -4.56 -15.73
C LEU A 38 12.31 -3.17 -15.64
N ASP A 39 11.52 -2.78 -16.64
CA ASP A 39 10.87 -1.47 -16.65
C ASP A 39 9.80 -1.38 -15.57
N ALA A 40 8.97 -2.42 -15.41
CA ALA A 40 7.96 -2.47 -14.36
C ALA A 40 8.60 -2.43 -12.96
N ILE A 41 9.70 -3.17 -12.75
CA ILE A 41 10.44 -3.17 -11.48
C ILE A 41 11.01 -1.77 -11.19
N ARG A 42 11.63 -1.12 -12.17
CA ARG A 42 12.16 0.24 -12.03
C ARG A 42 11.07 1.27 -11.76
N HIS A 43 9.93 1.19 -12.49
CA HIS A 43 8.81 2.10 -12.25
C HIS A 43 8.25 1.96 -10.83
N TRP A 44 8.18 0.72 -10.32
CA TRP A 44 7.79 0.51 -8.93
C TRP A 44 8.80 1.09 -7.96
N ALA A 45 10.07 0.78 -8.12
CA ALA A 45 11.15 1.25 -7.23
C ALA A 45 11.16 2.78 -7.16
N TRP A 46 11.13 3.46 -8.32
CA TRP A 46 11.03 4.93 -8.36
C TRP A 46 9.71 5.45 -7.79
N GLY A 47 8.61 4.72 -7.98
CA GLY A 47 7.30 5.08 -7.44
C GLY A 47 7.23 5.11 -5.92
N ILE A 48 8.04 4.31 -5.24
CA ILE A 48 8.19 4.32 -3.78
C ILE A 48 9.43 5.10 -3.31
N GLY A 49 10.22 5.66 -4.25
CA GLY A 49 11.46 6.37 -3.95
C GLY A 49 12.53 5.44 -3.38
N ASP A 50 12.69 4.25 -3.96
CA ASP A 50 13.69 3.25 -3.60
C ASP A 50 14.70 3.11 -4.75
N ASP A 51 15.92 3.53 -4.53
CA ASP A 51 17.00 3.54 -5.50
C ASP A 51 17.96 2.34 -5.37
N ASN A 52 17.55 1.28 -4.67
CA ASN A 52 18.37 0.10 -4.43
C ASN A 52 18.80 -0.56 -5.75
N SER A 53 20.13 -0.72 -5.91
CA SER A 53 20.73 -1.32 -7.10
C SER A 53 20.31 -2.76 -7.34
N LEU A 54 19.89 -3.48 -6.29
CA LEU A 54 19.36 -4.84 -6.42
C LEU A 54 18.10 -4.91 -7.30
N TRP A 55 17.29 -3.82 -7.33
CA TRP A 55 16.10 -3.70 -8.17
C TRP A 55 16.37 -3.06 -9.53
N THR A 56 17.35 -2.17 -9.59
CA THR A 56 17.47 -1.22 -10.71
C THR A 56 18.68 -1.47 -11.61
N ASP A 57 19.70 -2.18 -11.12
CA ASP A 57 20.98 -2.41 -11.80
C ASP A 57 21.23 -3.92 -12.03
N PRO A 58 21.12 -4.41 -13.28
CA PRO A 58 21.40 -5.81 -13.60
C PRO A 58 22.84 -6.24 -13.32
N ASP A 59 23.82 -5.35 -13.50
CA ASP A 59 25.23 -5.68 -13.28
C ASP A 59 25.50 -5.89 -11.78
N HIS A 60 24.97 -5.00 -10.94
CA HIS A 60 25.00 -5.19 -9.48
C HIS A 60 24.29 -6.49 -9.08
N ALA A 61 23.04 -6.68 -9.52
CA ALA A 61 22.24 -7.85 -9.17
C ALA A 61 22.91 -9.19 -9.57
N ALA A 62 23.64 -9.22 -10.68
CA ALA A 62 24.38 -10.40 -11.14
C ALA A 62 25.52 -10.79 -10.17
N THR A 63 26.04 -9.87 -9.37
CA THR A 63 27.07 -10.13 -8.35
C THR A 63 26.51 -10.73 -7.06
N THR A 64 25.19 -10.58 -6.82
CA THR A 64 24.51 -11.09 -5.63
C THR A 64 24.17 -12.58 -5.74
N PRO A 65 23.79 -13.27 -4.67
CA PRO A 65 23.29 -14.64 -4.73
C PRO A 65 22.06 -14.84 -5.62
N HIS A 66 21.27 -13.78 -5.83
CA HIS A 66 20.11 -13.82 -6.71
C HIS A 66 20.48 -13.97 -8.20
N LYS A 67 21.71 -13.56 -8.60
CA LYS A 67 22.24 -13.63 -9.98
C LYS A 67 21.43 -12.86 -11.02
N THR A 68 20.41 -12.15 -10.61
CA THR A 68 19.52 -11.35 -11.44
C THR A 68 18.84 -10.28 -10.60
N VAL A 69 18.28 -9.28 -11.25
CA VAL A 69 17.36 -8.32 -10.60
C VAL A 69 16.20 -9.09 -9.97
N ILE A 70 15.82 -8.70 -8.78
CA ILE A 70 14.59 -9.17 -8.12
C ILE A 70 13.67 -7.96 -7.90
N ALA A 71 12.38 -8.20 -7.82
CA ALA A 71 11.42 -7.14 -7.54
C ALA A 71 11.43 -6.77 -6.05
N PRO A 72 11.23 -5.48 -5.69
CA PRO A 72 10.92 -5.10 -4.32
C PRO A 72 9.74 -5.91 -3.79
N PRO A 73 9.79 -6.43 -2.54
CA PRO A 73 8.80 -7.41 -2.05
C PRO A 73 7.35 -6.97 -2.20
N THR A 74 7.06 -5.69 -1.97
CA THR A 74 5.70 -5.13 -2.06
C THR A 74 5.25 -4.80 -3.49
N MET A 75 6.10 -4.96 -4.51
CA MET A 75 5.72 -4.76 -5.91
C MET A 75 4.60 -5.71 -6.36
N LEU A 76 4.42 -6.83 -5.66
CA LEU A 76 3.33 -7.76 -5.90
C LEU A 76 1.93 -7.09 -5.88
N TYR A 77 1.77 -5.94 -5.23
CA TYR A 77 0.56 -5.13 -5.34
C TYR A 77 0.16 -4.82 -6.79
N ALA A 78 1.12 -4.66 -7.70
CA ALA A 78 0.84 -4.33 -9.11
C ALA A 78 0.20 -5.48 -9.89
N ALA A 79 0.26 -6.72 -9.36
CA ALA A 79 -0.33 -7.92 -9.96
C ALA A 79 -1.74 -8.25 -9.43
N ASP A 80 -2.25 -7.54 -8.40
CA ASP A 80 -3.49 -7.91 -7.71
C ASP A 80 -4.72 -7.12 -8.18
N HIS A 81 -4.56 -6.20 -9.11
CA HIS A 81 -5.63 -5.39 -9.68
C HIS A 81 -5.28 -4.90 -11.09
N GLY A 82 -6.29 -4.49 -11.82
CA GLY A 82 -6.19 -3.89 -13.14
C GLY A 82 -6.98 -2.58 -13.23
N PRO A 83 -7.05 -1.97 -14.41
CA PRO A 83 -7.67 -0.65 -14.62
C PRO A 83 -9.16 -0.59 -14.23
N LEU A 84 -9.83 -1.72 -14.19
CA LEU A 84 -11.24 -1.80 -13.78
C LEU A 84 -11.41 -2.15 -12.28
N GLY A 85 -10.34 -2.12 -11.52
CA GLY A 85 -10.33 -2.49 -10.10
C GLY A 85 -10.30 -4.01 -9.85
N PRO A 86 -10.18 -4.43 -8.59
CA PRO A 86 -10.16 -5.84 -8.22
C PRO A 86 -11.48 -6.52 -8.60
N GLY A 87 -11.40 -7.54 -9.44
CA GLY A 87 -12.57 -8.34 -9.80
C GLY A 87 -13.54 -7.71 -10.80
N ALA A 88 -13.07 -6.76 -11.61
CA ALA A 88 -13.82 -6.21 -12.74
C ALA A 88 -14.04 -7.25 -13.86
N GLY A 89 -14.73 -8.29 -13.52
CA GLY A 89 -15.48 -9.12 -14.43
C GLY A 89 -16.97 -8.87 -14.16
N LYS A 90 -17.85 -9.35 -15.01
CA LYS A 90 -19.30 -9.19 -14.95
C LYS A 90 -20.00 -9.68 -13.65
N SER A 91 -19.32 -9.63 -12.51
CA SER A 91 -19.89 -9.97 -11.23
C SER A 91 -20.80 -8.84 -10.79
N LYS A 92 -22.10 -9.06 -10.92
CA LYS A 92 -23.13 -8.17 -10.41
C LYS A 92 -22.85 -7.86 -8.93
N GLY A 93 -22.60 -6.57 -8.66
CA GLY A 93 -22.77 -5.95 -7.36
C GLY A 93 -22.03 -6.62 -6.19
N HIS A 94 -20.76 -6.22 -5.98
CA HIS A 94 -20.09 -6.50 -4.71
C HIS A 94 -20.15 -5.30 -3.82
N GLY A 95 -20.88 -4.28 -4.27
CA GLY A 95 -20.88 -3.00 -3.65
C GLY A 95 -21.61 -3.08 -2.33
N LEU A 96 -20.99 -2.51 -1.35
CA LEU A 96 -21.69 -1.86 -0.27
C LEU A 96 -21.94 -0.44 -0.79
N PRO A 97 -23.01 -0.18 -1.56
CA PRO A 97 -23.23 1.12 -2.19
C PRO A 97 -23.35 2.20 -1.11
N GLY A 98 -22.72 3.34 -1.33
CA GLY A 98 -22.72 4.43 -0.36
C GLY A 98 -21.77 4.22 0.84
N ILE A 99 -20.98 3.15 0.88
CA ILE A 99 -20.05 2.85 1.95
C ILE A 99 -18.62 3.08 1.48
N HIS A 100 -17.91 3.93 2.23
CA HIS A 100 -16.50 4.20 2.00
C HIS A 100 -15.63 3.09 2.57
N GLY A 101 -14.68 2.59 1.78
CA GLY A 101 -13.67 1.63 2.23
C GLY A 101 -12.37 2.35 2.57
N LEU A 102 -11.95 2.27 3.82
CA LEU A 102 -10.67 2.82 4.27
C LEU A 102 -9.68 1.67 4.40
N HIS A 103 -8.61 1.72 3.64
CA HIS A 103 -7.46 0.82 3.81
C HIS A 103 -6.91 1.03 5.22
N SER A 104 -6.85 -0.02 6.02
CA SER A 104 -6.51 0.07 7.44
C SER A 104 -5.22 -0.65 7.80
N GLU A 105 -4.97 -1.80 7.18
CA GLU A 105 -3.80 -2.63 7.52
C GLU A 105 -3.53 -3.60 6.38
N ASP A 106 -2.26 -3.90 6.12
CA ASP A 106 -1.83 -5.04 5.32
C ASP A 106 -0.87 -5.91 6.11
N GLN A 107 -1.03 -7.23 5.95
CA GLN A 107 -0.19 -8.27 6.54
C GLN A 107 0.36 -9.12 5.40
N TRP A 108 1.63 -8.93 5.12
CA TRP A 108 2.40 -9.66 4.13
C TRP A 108 3.13 -10.84 4.75
N GLU A 109 3.14 -11.96 4.03
CA GLU A 109 4.04 -13.10 4.20
C GLU A 109 4.76 -13.31 2.88
N PHE A 110 6.07 -13.09 2.83
CA PHE A 110 6.90 -13.30 1.66
C PHE A 110 7.53 -14.69 1.74
N VAL A 111 7.30 -15.50 0.73
CA VAL A 111 7.77 -16.90 0.70
C VAL A 111 9.12 -16.99 0.02
N ARG A 112 9.31 -16.22 -1.07
CA ARG A 112 10.56 -16.17 -1.82
C ARG A 112 10.68 -14.88 -2.64
N PRO A 113 11.89 -14.47 -3.00
CA PRO A 113 12.11 -13.35 -3.92
C PRO A 113 11.44 -13.59 -5.28
N VAL A 114 11.12 -12.51 -5.98
CA VAL A 114 10.51 -12.52 -7.31
C VAL A 114 11.56 -12.11 -8.34
N PRO A 115 12.19 -13.04 -9.07
CA PRO A 115 13.20 -12.73 -10.07
C PRO A 115 12.62 -11.99 -11.28
N LEU A 116 13.48 -11.22 -11.95
CA LEU A 116 13.20 -10.62 -13.26
C LEU A 116 12.62 -11.65 -14.24
N GLY A 117 11.58 -11.27 -14.99
CA GLY A 117 10.92 -12.12 -15.96
C GLY A 117 9.87 -13.09 -15.38
N THR A 118 9.61 -13.03 -14.08
CA THR A 118 8.57 -13.84 -13.46
C THR A 118 7.18 -13.35 -13.88
N SER A 119 6.35 -14.24 -14.43
CA SER A 119 4.92 -13.98 -14.60
C SER A 119 4.19 -14.25 -13.30
N VAL A 120 3.42 -13.27 -12.82
CA VAL A 120 2.74 -13.32 -11.53
C VAL A 120 1.23 -13.36 -11.72
N SER A 121 0.57 -14.28 -11.08
CA SER A 121 -0.89 -14.34 -10.96
C SER A 121 -1.32 -14.12 -9.52
N ALA A 122 -2.45 -13.43 -9.32
CA ALA A 122 -3.04 -13.18 -8.00
C ALA A 122 -4.40 -13.86 -7.87
N VAL A 123 -4.50 -14.76 -6.92
CA VAL A 123 -5.77 -15.40 -6.50
C VAL A 123 -6.26 -14.72 -5.23
N GLN A 124 -7.50 -14.28 -5.23
CA GLN A 124 -8.07 -13.45 -4.17
C GLN A 124 -9.38 -14.02 -3.66
N TRP A 125 -9.61 -13.92 -2.35
CA TRP A 125 -10.89 -14.26 -1.73
C TRP A 125 -11.20 -13.35 -0.54
N LEU A 126 -12.47 -13.25 -0.20
CA LEU A 126 -12.91 -12.68 1.06
C LEU A 126 -12.64 -13.72 2.15
N GLU A 127 -11.81 -13.39 3.14
CA GLU A 127 -11.52 -14.28 4.28
C GLU A 127 -12.55 -14.10 5.39
N SER A 128 -12.86 -12.86 5.74
CA SER A 128 -13.90 -12.57 6.73
C SER A 128 -14.56 -11.21 6.51
N ILE A 129 -15.76 -11.06 7.10
CA ILE A 129 -16.48 -9.80 7.22
C ILE A 129 -17.17 -9.76 8.58
N ASP A 130 -16.79 -8.78 9.41
CA ASP A 130 -17.24 -8.64 10.78
C ASP A 130 -17.80 -7.25 11.03
N GLU A 131 -18.89 -7.18 11.77
CA GLU A 131 -19.43 -5.91 12.24
C GLU A 131 -18.79 -5.52 13.57
N LYS A 132 -18.38 -4.26 13.67
CA LYS A 132 -17.89 -3.66 14.93
C LYS A 132 -18.73 -2.44 15.26
N VAL A 133 -19.30 -2.45 16.46
CA VAL A 133 -20.00 -1.29 17.02
C VAL A 133 -19.06 -0.62 18.02
N LYS A 134 -18.76 0.65 17.80
CA LYS A 134 -18.00 1.49 18.73
C LYS A 134 -18.67 2.86 18.83
N ASP A 135 -18.94 3.31 20.06
CA ASP A 135 -19.56 4.61 20.33
C ASP A 135 -20.88 4.81 19.57
N GLY A 136 -21.70 3.73 19.47
CA GLY A 136 -22.97 3.73 18.73
C GLY A 136 -22.83 3.75 17.20
N GLN A 137 -21.61 3.74 16.68
CA GLN A 137 -21.35 3.69 15.23
C GLN A 137 -20.94 2.28 14.80
N THR A 138 -21.68 1.73 13.84
CA THR A 138 -21.33 0.46 13.21
C THR A 138 -20.28 0.69 12.11
N SER A 139 -19.28 -0.15 12.11
CA SER A 139 -18.31 -0.27 11.00
C SER A 139 -18.17 -1.74 10.62
N ILE A 140 -17.84 -1.99 9.36
CA ILE A 140 -17.59 -3.34 8.88
C ILE A 140 -16.10 -3.50 8.68
N LEU A 141 -15.54 -4.53 9.29
CA LEU A 141 -14.17 -4.97 9.06
C LEU A 141 -14.20 -6.05 7.99
N GLN A 142 -13.55 -5.81 6.89
CA GLN A 142 -13.43 -6.75 5.77
C GLN A 142 -11.98 -7.18 5.65
N VAL A 143 -11.72 -8.49 5.71
CA VAL A 143 -10.41 -9.09 5.45
C VAL A 143 -10.45 -9.76 4.08
N LYS A 144 -9.60 -9.28 3.17
CA LYS A 144 -9.38 -9.87 1.86
C LYS A 144 -8.01 -10.53 1.85
N ALA A 145 -7.95 -11.79 1.50
CA ALA A 145 -6.71 -12.51 1.27
C ALA A 145 -6.36 -12.53 -0.22
N THR A 146 -5.06 -12.49 -0.51
CA THR A 146 -4.49 -12.64 -1.84
C THR A 146 -3.31 -13.58 -1.76
N GLU A 147 -3.23 -14.56 -2.63
CA GLU A 147 -2.06 -15.39 -2.84
C GLU A 147 -1.47 -15.09 -4.22
N TYR A 148 -0.19 -14.76 -4.24
CA TYR A 148 0.57 -14.49 -5.47
C TYR A 148 1.35 -15.73 -5.84
N ARG A 149 1.23 -16.14 -7.11
CA ARG A 149 1.87 -17.34 -7.64
C ARG A 149 2.67 -17.00 -8.90
N ASP A 150 3.75 -17.72 -9.11
CA ASP A 150 4.50 -17.63 -10.34
C ASP A 150 3.85 -18.45 -11.49
N GLN A 151 4.51 -18.50 -12.64
CA GLN A 151 4.07 -19.24 -13.82
C GLN A 151 4.03 -20.77 -13.62
N ALA A 152 4.72 -21.31 -12.63
CA ALA A 152 4.65 -22.73 -12.24
C ALA A 152 3.53 -23.04 -11.25
N GLY A 153 2.83 -21.98 -10.76
CA GLY A 153 1.81 -22.10 -9.73
C GLY A 153 2.34 -22.09 -8.30
N GLU A 154 3.64 -21.88 -8.13
CA GLU A 154 4.29 -21.85 -6.81
C GLU A 154 4.05 -20.52 -6.11
N THR A 155 3.78 -20.57 -4.82
CA THR A 155 3.49 -19.36 -4.02
C THR A 155 4.74 -18.48 -3.88
N LEU A 156 4.58 -17.21 -4.22
CA LEU A 156 5.56 -16.13 -4.02
C LEU A 156 5.33 -15.39 -2.70
N ALA A 157 4.09 -15.04 -2.42
CA ALA A 157 3.71 -14.34 -1.20
C ALA A 157 2.21 -14.49 -0.91
N ARG A 158 1.83 -14.14 0.32
CA ARG A 158 0.44 -13.98 0.76
C ARG A 158 0.24 -12.60 1.35
N LEU A 159 -0.95 -12.03 1.11
CA LEU A 159 -1.36 -10.74 1.64
C LEU A 159 -2.73 -10.89 2.28
N LYS A 160 -2.89 -10.39 3.51
CA LYS A 160 -4.19 -10.09 4.09
C LYS A 160 -4.36 -8.58 4.17
N ARG A 161 -5.35 -8.06 3.44
CA ARG A 161 -5.71 -6.64 3.47
C ARG A 161 -6.95 -6.44 4.32
N ILE A 162 -6.82 -5.55 5.29
CA ILE A 162 -7.90 -5.19 6.19
C ILE A 162 -8.45 -3.82 5.79
N THR A 163 -9.73 -3.79 5.44
CA THR A 163 -10.47 -2.58 5.07
C THR A 163 -11.56 -2.32 6.08
N VAL A 164 -11.60 -1.11 6.61
CA VAL A 164 -12.70 -0.63 7.46
C VAL A 164 -13.70 0.10 6.58
N ARG A 165 -14.94 -0.40 6.54
CA ARG A 165 -16.02 0.20 5.77
C ARG A 165 -16.96 0.96 6.69
N ARG A 166 -17.29 2.19 6.28
CA ARG A 166 -18.17 3.10 7.03
C ARG A 166 -19.10 3.84 6.06
N PRO A 167 -20.29 4.25 6.53
CA PRO A 167 -21.14 5.13 5.73
C PRO A 167 -20.38 6.39 5.32
N ARG A 168 -20.60 6.83 4.08
CA ARG A 168 -20.06 8.12 3.62
C ARG A 168 -20.71 9.24 4.44
N ARG A 169 -19.90 10.18 4.91
CA ARG A 169 -20.42 11.42 5.46
C ARG A 169 -20.89 12.31 4.32
N THR A 170 -22.11 12.78 4.39
CA THR A 170 -22.72 13.66 3.37
C THR A 170 -23.14 14.99 3.95
N ASP A 171 -22.87 15.20 5.24
CA ASP A 171 -23.19 16.43 5.99
C ASP A 171 -22.12 17.52 5.85
N GLY A 172 -21.08 17.29 5.04
CA GLY A 172 -19.96 18.22 4.85
C GLY A 172 -19.02 18.31 6.06
N THR A 173 -19.27 17.54 7.14
CA THR A 173 -18.41 17.56 8.31
C THR A 173 -17.17 16.71 8.10
N SER A 174 -15.99 17.28 8.36
CA SER A 174 -14.73 16.54 8.36
C SER A 174 -14.47 15.91 9.72
N LYS A 175 -13.90 14.71 9.73
CA LYS A 175 -13.31 14.11 10.93
C LYS A 175 -12.02 14.83 11.36
N PHE A 176 -11.45 15.65 10.47
CA PHE A 176 -10.19 16.36 10.65
C PHE A 176 -10.38 17.86 10.32
N PRO A 177 -11.26 18.60 11.04
CA PRO A 177 -11.67 19.95 10.65
C PRO A 177 -10.52 20.97 10.68
N ASP A 178 -9.51 20.74 11.52
CA ASP A 178 -8.43 21.70 11.77
C ASP A 178 -7.18 21.47 10.93
N VAL A 179 -7.17 20.44 10.06
CA VAL A 179 -6.01 20.15 9.23
C VAL A 179 -5.92 21.15 8.08
N LYS A 180 -4.77 21.81 7.99
CA LYS A 180 -4.40 22.77 6.93
C LYS A 180 -3.13 22.28 6.23
N PRO A 181 -2.88 22.73 4.99
CA PRO A 181 -1.59 22.50 4.34
C PRO A 181 -0.46 22.99 5.25
N TRP A 182 0.62 22.21 5.33
CA TRP A 182 1.82 22.62 6.05
C TRP A 182 2.59 23.62 5.19
N VAL A 183 3.09 24.67 5.82
CA VAL A 183 3.94 25.67 5.18
C VAL A 183 5.34 25.50 5.73
N TYR A 184 6.23 24.96 4.92
CA TYR A 184 7.62 24.73 5.31
C TYR A 184 8.40 26.04 5.32
N SER A 185 9.24 26.21 6.33
CA SER A 185 10.32 27.20 6.32
C SER A 185 11.52 26.64 5.52
N GLU A 186 12.42 27.54 5.09
CA GLU A 186 13.66 27.12 4.43
C GLU A 186 14.52 26.21 5.31
N GLN A 187 14.49 26.42 6.62
CA GLN A 187 15.21 25.58 7.58
C GLN A 187 14.64 24.17 7.65
N GLU A 188 13.31 23.99 7.64
CA GLU A 188 12.68 22.67 7.61
C GLU A 188 12.98 21.94 6.29
N LEU A 189 12.96 22.66 5.16
CA LEU A 189 13.32 22.06 3.86
C LEU A 189 14.81 21.66 3.82
N ALA A 190 15.71 22.47 4.39
CA ALA A 190 17.13 22.13 4.50
C ALA A 190 17.33 20.88 5.38
N GLN A 191 16.61 20.78 6.51
CA GLN A 191 16.69 19.60 7.36
C GLN A 191 16.17 18.34 6.65
N ILE A 192 15.09 18.44 5.89
CA ILE A 192 14.58 17.31 5.08
C ILE A 192 15.64 16.87 4.06
N ALA A 193 16.34 17.81 3.43
CA ALA A 193 17.42 17.49 2.49
C ALA A 193 18.59 16.80 3.18
N GLU A 194 19.01 17.27 4.36
CA GLU A 194 20.04 16.63 5.18
C GLU A 194 19.63 15.22 5.60
N ASP A 195 18.36 15.02 5.98
CA ASP A 195 17.83 13.71 6.36
C ASP A 195 17.81 12.74 5.17
N TYR A 196 17.53 13.23 3.95
CA TYR A 196 17.66 12.42 2.73
C TYR A 196 19.10 11.97 2.48
N GLU A 197 20.07 12.88 2.61
CA GLU A 197 21.48 12.57 2.43
C GLU A 197 22.04 11.62 3.53
N ALA A 198 21.37 11.60 4.69
CA ALA A 198 21.72 10.72 5.80
C ALA A 198 21.08 9.33 5.72
N GLU A 199 20.21 9.07 4.74
CA GLU A 199 19.67 7.73 4.51
C GLU A 199 20.80 6.74 4.23
N THR A 200 20.73 5.57 4.84
CA THR A 200 21.74 4.53 4.66
C THR A 200 21.10 3.27 4.08
N ARG A 201 21.78 2.71 3.09
CA ARG A 201 21.45 1.40 2.53
C ARG A 201 22.67 0.48 2.70
N ARG A 202 22.43 -0.70 3.24
CA ARG A 202 23.52 -1.66 3.44
C ARG A 202 24.02 -2.25 2.13
N GLY A 203 23.13 -2.50 1.16
CA GLY A 203 23.47 -3.03 -0.15
C GLY A 203 24.16 -4.40 -0.06
N ALA A 204 25.26 -4.56 -0.82
CA ALA A 204 26.00 -5.82 -0.90
C ALA A 204 26.77 -6.20 0.38
N GLU A 205 26.92 -5.30 1.36
CA GLU A 205 27.60 -5.63 2.61
C GLU A 205 26.73 -6.55 3.46
N PRO A 206 27.17 -7.79 3.79
CA PRO A 206 26.35 -8.73 4.53
C PRO A 206 25.97 -8.22 5.92
N ARG A 207 24.72 -8.39 6.33
CA ARG A 207 24.30 -8.31 7.73
C ARG A 207 24.10 -9.72 8.25
N PHE A 208 24.98 -10.15 9.13
CA PHE A 208 24.86 -11.49 9.72
C PHE A 208 23.94 -11.49 10.93
N PHE A 209 23.21 -12.61 11.08
CA PHE A 209 22.29 -12.79 12.20
C PHE A 209 22.99 -12.66 13.56
N GLU A 210 24.23 -13.15 13.67
CA GLU A 210 25.02 -13.15 14.88
C GLU A 210 25.44 -11.75 15.35
N ASP A 211 25.43 -10.76 14.45
CA ASP A 211 25.82 -9.39 14.75
C ASP A 211 24.67 -8.53 15.28
N VAL A 212 23.42 -8.99 15.10
CA VAL A 212 22.24 -8.20 15.43
C VAL A 212 21.84 -8.38 16.89
N ARG A 213 21.45 -7.27 17.52
CA ARG A 213 21.01 -7.21 18.93
C ARG A 213 19.64 -6.55 19.03
N VAL A 214 18.88 -6.95 20.04
CA VAL A 214 17.64 -6.25 20.41
C VAL A 214 17.98 -4.81 20.77
N GLY A 215 17.24 -3.87 20.20
CA GLY A 215 17.46 -2.44 20.35
C GLY A 215 18.25 -1.78 19.23
N ASP A 216 18.90 -2.56 18.33
CA ASP A 216 19.58 -2.00 17.17
C ASP A 216 18.62 -1.18 16.31
N GLU A 217 19.02 0.03 15.94
CA GLU A 217 18.24 0.91 15.08
C GLU A 217 18.36 0.49 13.61
N LEU A 218 17.27 0.61 12.86
CA LEU A 218 17.27 0.33 11.43
C LEU A 218 17.75 1.53 10.59
N GLY A 219 18.01 2.65 11.22
CA GLY A 219 18.17 3.93 10.55
C GLY A 219 16.81 4.55 10.20
N HIS A 220 16.77 5.33 9.13
CA HIS A 220 15.54 5.95 8.67
C HIS A 220 15.47 6.02 7.15
N VAL A 221 14.25 6.20 6.62
CA VAL A 221 13.98 6.69 5.26
C VAL A 221 13.00 7.86 5.34
N VAL A 222 13.18 8.83 4.45
CA VAL A 222 12.33 10.02 4.35
C VAL A 222 11.45 9.92 3.12
N LYS A 223 10.22 10.36 3.20
CA LYS A 223 9.28 10.39 2.08
C LYS A 223 8.51 11.70 2.07
N GLY A 224 8.65 12.45 1.01
CA GLY A 224 7.96 13.72 0.87
C GLY A 224 8.89 14.97 0.91
N PRO A 225 8.34 16.19 0.90
CA PRO A 225 6.91 16.47 0.96
C PRO A 225 6.13 15.79 -0.17
N VAL A 226 5.04 15.08 0.18
CA VAL A 226 4.25 14.31 -0.79
C VAL A 226 3.52 15.26 -1.73
N THR A 227 3.79 15.16 -3.01
CA THR A 227 3.22 15.99 -4.06
C THR A 227 2.28 15.19 -4.95
N LEU A 228 1.55 15.89 -5.83
CA LEU A 228 0.79 15.23 -6.88
C LEU A 228 1.71 14.37 -7.78
N MET A 229 2.93 14.84 -8.05
CA MET A 229 3.91 14.08 -8.84
C MET A 229 4.29 12.78 -8.12
N SER A 230 4.43 12.79 -6.80
CA SER A 230 4.68 11.57 -6.00
C SER A 230 3.58 10.54 -6.20
N LEU A 231 2.29 10.96 -6.21
CA LEU A 231 1.16 10.07 -6.46
C LEU A 231 1.18 9.51 -7.88
N ILE A 232 1.41 10.36 -8.88
CA ILE A 232 1.48 9.97 -10.30
C ILE A 232 2.61 8.95 -10.50
N THR A 233 3.80 9.22 -9.94
CA THR A 233 4.95 8.33 -10.06
C THR A 233 4.68 6.97 -9.40
N PHE A 234 4.02 6.95 -8.24
CA PHE A 234 3.60 5.70 -7.62
C PHE A 234 2.59 4.94 -8.50
N TRP A 235 1.60 5.62 -9.07
CA TRP A 235 0.64 5.00 -9.98
C TRP A 235 1.28 4.44 -11.26
N MET A 236 2.36 5.03 -11.75
CA MET A 236 3.10 4.48 -12.89
C MET A 236 3.69 3.09 -12.61
N GLY A 237 4.10 2.83 -11.37
CA GLY A 237 4.63 1.52 -10.95
C GLY A 237 3.56 0.56 -10.45
N TRP A 238 2.63 1.08 -9.65
CA TRP A 238 1.57 0.28 -9.04
C TRP A 238 0.40 0.00 -9.98
N GLY A 239 0.14 0.93 -10.91
CA GLY A 239 -1.09 0.99 -11.68
C GLY A 239 -2.23 1.66 -10.89
N CYS A 240 -3.02 2.48 -11.58
CA CYS A 240 -4.13 3.19 -10.95
C CYS A 240 -5.42 2.38 -11.07
N THR A 241 -6.08 2.09 -9.97
CA THR A 241 -7.46 1.60 -10.00
C THR A 241 -8.32 2.64 -10.73
N PHE A 242 -9.14 2.24 -11.68
CA PHE A 242 -9.87 3.14 -12.58
C PHE A 242 -8.96 4.07 -13.40
N GLY A 243 -7.73 3.63 -13.72
CA GLY A 243 -6.81 4.37 -14.59
C GLY A 243 -7.27 4.36 -16.04
N MET A 244 -8.39 5.01 -16.32
CA MET A 244 -9.04 5.13 -17.62
C MET A 244 -9.32 6.58 -17.95
N THR A 245 -9.29 6.92 -19.25
CA THR A 245 -9.62 8.27 -19.73
C THR A 245 -10.60 8.23 -20.89
N ASP A 246 -11.17 9.37 -21.19
CA ASP A 246 -11.96 9.67 -22.40
C ASP A 246 -13.10 8.66 -22.62
N LYS A 247 -13.14 8.09 -23.82
CA LYS A 247 -14.23 7.19 -24.20
C LYS A 247 -14.31 5.94 -23.31
N ILE A 248 -13.17 5.39 -22.88
CA ILE A 248 -13.13 4.18 -22.02
C ILE A 248 -13.73 4.52 -20.66
N ALA A 249 -13.33 5.65 -20.07
CA ALA A 249 -13.88 6.15 -18.82
C ALA A 249 -15.38 6.46 -18.94
N HIS A 250 -15.78 7.14 -20.03
CA HIS A 250 -17.18 7.45 -20.34
C HIS A 250 -18.06 6.19 -20.40
N ASP A 251 -17.64 5.18 -21.14
CA ASP A 251 -18.39 3.93 -21.27
C ASP A 251 -18.51 3.22 -19.93
N TYR A 252 -17.44 3.17 -19.15
CA TYR A 252 -17.46 2.59 -17.80
C TYR A 252 -18.40 3.35 -16.86
N MET A 253 -18.33 4.68 -16.82
CA MET A 253 -19.18 5.53 -15.98
C MET A 253 -20.66 5.41 -16.35
N ARG A 254 -20.99 5.29 -17.64
CA ARG A 254 -22.36 5.06 -18.12
C ARG A 254 -22.92 3.74 -17.56
N ASP A 255 -22.10 2.70 -17.58
CA ASP A 255 -22.50 1.35 -17.15
C ASP A 255 -22.43 1.18 -15.62
N HIS A 256 -21.70 2.07 -14.90
CA HIS A 256 -21.48 2.04 -13.45
C HIS A 256 -21.73 3.40 -12.79
N PRO A 257 -22.96 3.96 -12.84
CA PRO A 257 -23.22 5.31 -12.34
C PRO A 257 -22.96 5.47 -10.83
N GLY A 258 -22.96 4.39 -10.06
CA GLY A 258 -22.63 4.40 -8.65
C GLY A 258 -21.12 4.52 -8.32
N ALA A 259 -20.26 4.39 -9.33
CA ALA A 259 -18.80 4.52 -9.19
C ALA A 259 -18.29 5.95 -9.46
N ILE A 260 -19.17 6.95 -9.55
CA ILE A 260 -18.83 8.30 -9.98
C ILE A 260 -18.81 9.24 -8.78
N ILE A 261 -17.85 10.16 -8.77
CA ILE A 261 -17.86 11.39 -7.99
C ILE A 261 -18.13 12.55 -8.94
N VAL A 262 -18.94 13.51 -8.52
CA VAL A 262 -19.20 14.76 -9.24
C VAL A 262 -18.53 15.89 -8.50
N ASP A 263 -17.66 16.63 -9.19
CA ASP A 263 -17.07 17.85 -8.67
C ASP A 263 -18.15 18.93 -8.54
N PRO A 264 -18.41 19.44 -7.33
CA PRO A 264 -19.49 20.40 -7.10
C PRO A 264 -19.23 21.78 -7.72
N GLU A 265 -17.97 22.12 -8.04
CA GLU A 265 -17.60 23.43 -8.61
C GLU A 265 -17.68 23.42 -10.14
N THR A 266 -17.30 22.31 -10.76
CA THR A 266 -17.17 22.21 -12.24
C THR A 266 -18.20 21.28 -12.88
N ASN A 267 -18.94 20.51 -12.08
CA ASN A 267 -19.86 19.44 -12.52
C ASN A 267 -19.15 18.33 -13.36
N ILE A 268 -17.82 18.27 -13.32
CA ILE A 268 -17.05 17.19 -13.95
C ILE A 268 -17.30 15.90 -13.18
N ARG A 269 -17.48 14.83 -13.94
CA ARG A 269 -17.67 13.46 -13.41
C ARG A 269 -16.39 12.70 -13.53
N ASP A 270 -15.97 12.06 -12.44
CA ASP A 270 -14.75 11.27 -12.41
C ASP A 270 -14.80 10.17 -11.33
N PHE A 271 -13.72 9.44 -11.22
CA PHE A 271 -13.60 8.31 -10.31
C PHE A 271 -13.19 8.73 -8.89
N PRO A 272 -13.48 7.89 -7.86
CA PRO A 272 -13.18 8.20 -6.46
C PRO A 272 -11.70 8.43 -6.15
N GLU A 273 -10.79 7.94 -6.98
CA GLU A 273 -9.34 8.12 -6.83
C GLU A 273 -8.92 9.59 -6.87
N GLN A 274 -9.73 10.46 -7.49
CA GLN A 274 -9.52 11.91 -7.41
C GLN A 274 -9.62 12.47 -5.99
N ALA A 275 -10.21 11.74 -5.04
CA ALA A 275 -10.20 12.12 -3.63
C ALA A 275 -8.78 12.17 -3.01
N HIS A 276 -7.78 11.57 -3.69
CA HIS A 276 -6.39 11.76 -3.31
C HIS A 276 -5.86 13.17 -3.65
N TRP A 277 -6.61 13.97 -4.42
CA TRP A 277 -6.26 15.36 -4.79
C TRP A 277 -7.08 16.37 -3.98
N ASN A 278 -6.49 17.53 -3.72
CA ASN A 278 -7.06 18.52 -2.80
C ASN A 278 -8.47 19.01 -3.16
N SER A 279 -8.81 19.12 -4.45
CA SER A 279 -10.10 19.66 -4.88
C SER A 279 -11.28 18.74 -4.54
N LEU A 280 -11.10 17.44 -4.71
CA LEU A 280 -12.18 16.47 -4.53
C LEU A 280 -12.14 15.73 -3.19
N SER A 281 -11.04 15.78 -2.44
CA SER A 281 -10.97 15.23 -1.09
C SER A 281 -12.10 15.76 -0.19
N ARG A 282 -12.47 17.03 -0.35
CA ARG A 282 -13.55 17.67 0.41
C ARG A 282 -14.91 17.04 0.14
N SER A 283 -15.18 16.57 -1.10
CA SER A 283 -16.45 15.92 -1.45
C SER A 283 -16.63 14.56 -0.72
N VAL A 284 -15.55 13.97 -0.24
CA VAL A 284 -15.56 12.74 0.57
C VAL A 284 -15.33 13.00 2.08
N GLY A 285 -15.39 14.26 2.50
CA GLY A 285 -15.28 14.68 3.91
C GLY A 285 -13.85 14.75 4.45
N LEU A 286 -12.85 14.88 3.55
CA LEU A 286 -11.44 15.04 3.93
C LEU A 286 -10.97 16.48 3.61
N PRO A 287 -10.16 17.12 4.47
CA PRO A 287 -9.75 18.51 4.28
C PRO A 287 -8.75 18.69 3.14
N LEU A 288 -7.90 17.71 2.90
CA LEU A 288 -6.83 17.69 1.91
C LEU A 288 -6.79 16.37 1.16
N GLY A 289 -6.13 16.35 0.01
CA GLY A 289 -5.69 15.11 -0.63
C GLY A 289 -4.71 14.36 0.26
N TYR A 290 -4.53 13.09 0.01
CA TYR A 290 -3.74 12.20 0.86
C TYR A 290 -3.05 11.11 0.02
N ASP A 291 -2.03 10.51 0.59
CA ASP A 291 -1.25 9.44 -0.04
C ASP A 291 -2.05 8.13 -0.21
N LEU A 292 -1.43 7.17 -0.84
CA LEU A 292 -1.96 5.83 -1.03
C LEU A 292 -1.42 4.89 0.06
N GLY A 293 -2.32 4.13 0.68
CA GLY A 293 -1.94 3.21 1.75
C GLY A 293 -0.89 2.17 1.31
N ALA A 294 -0.98 1.67 0.08
CA ALA A 294 0.00 0.74 -0.48
C ALA A 294 1.41 1.37 -0.60
N ALA A 295 1.50 2.67 -0.97
CA ALA A 295 2.77 3.38 -1.01
C ALA A 295 3.40 3.44 0.38
N ARG A 296 2.61 3.83 1.40
CA ARG A 296 3.08 3.98 2.78
C ARG A 296 3.56 2.67 3.40
N ILE A 297 2.84 1.57 3.11
CA ILE A 297 3.26 0.23 3.51
C ILE A 297 4.57 -0.16 2.82
N SER A 298 4.72 0.17 1.54
CA SER A 298 5.94 -0.09 0.77
C SER A 298 7.13 0.74 1.26
N TRP A 299 6.91 1.97 1.74
CA TRP A 299 7.94 2.77 2.40
C TRP A 299 8.48 2.12 3.67
N CYS A 300 7.62 1.46 4.46
CA CYS A 300 8.06 0.65 5.59
C CYS A 300 8.92 -0.55 5.13
N GLY A 301 8.52 -1.19 4.03
CA GLY A 301 9.30 -2.26 3.40
C GLY A 301 10.67 -1.77 2.91
N HIS A 302 10.73 -0.57 2.33
CA HIS A 302 11.97 0.07 1.88
C HIS A 302 12.99 0.26 3.03
N LEU A 303 12.55 0.73 4.19
CA LEU A 303 13.43 0.80 5.37
C LEU A 303 14.01 -0.58 5.74
N VAL A 304 13.15 -1.61 5.72
CA VAL A 304 13.56 -2.98 6.07
C VAL A 304 14.59 -3.52 5.09
N THR A 305 14.38 -3.34 3.77
CA THR A 305 15.32 -3.80 2.74
C THR A 305 16.63 -3.01 2.76
N ASN A 306 16.60 -1.70 3.02
CA ASN A 306 17.78 -0.91 3.23
C ASN A 306 18.62 -1.41 4.42
N TRP A 307 17.95 -1.79 5.50
CA TRP A 307 18.62 -2.27 6.71
C TRP A 307 19.19 -3.67 6.57
N CYS A 308 18.45 -4.62 5.96
CA CYS A 308 18.89 -6.01 5.90
C CYS A 308 19.94 -6.27 4.81
N GLY A 309 20.03 -5.39 3.80
CA GLY A 309 20.95 -5.55 2.66
C GLY A 309 20.52 -6.65 1.68
N ASP A 310 21.34 -6.87 0.66
CA ASP A 310 21.03 -7.74 -0.48
C ASP A 310 20.93 -9.23 -0.12
N LEU A 311 21.46 -9.63 1.00
CA LEU A 311 21.43 -11.01 1.50
C LEU A 311 20.32 -11.26 2.53
N GLY A 312 19.69 -10.20 3.03
CA GLY A 312 18.59 -10.28 3.98
C GLY A 312 17.27 -10.52 3.25
N GLU A 313 16.45 -11.42 3.77
CA GLU A 313 15.15 -11.76 3.20
C GLU A 313 14.03 -11.31 4.14
N PRO A 314 13.29 -10.25 3.83
CA PRO A 314 12.03 -9.97 4.51
C PRO A 314 11.08 -11.17 4.38
N THR A 315 10.60 -11.70 5.51
CA THR A 315 9.65 -12.82 5.53
C THR A 315 8.24 -12.37 5.87
N LYS A 316 8.11 -11.30 6.67
CA LYS A 316 6.81 -10.69 6.98
C LYS A 316 6.93 -9.17 7.05
N LEU A 317 5.83 -8.52 6.69
CA LEU A 317 5.64 -7.09 6.89
C LEU A 317 4.17 -6.85 7.25
N GLN A 318 3.92 -6.33 8.44
CA GLN A 318 2.59 -5.95 8.88
C GLN A 318 2.58 -4.47 9.20
N VAL A 319 1.74 -3.68 8.53
CA VAL A 319 1.65 -2.23 8.74
C VAL A 319 0.21 -1.81 8.88
N ARG A 320 -0.08 -1.11 9.96
CA ARG A 320 -1.38 -0.48 10.23
C ARG A 320 -1.33 1.00 9.88
N LEU A 321 -2.32 1.46 9.11
CA LEU A 321 -2.54 2.85 8.76
C LEU A 321 -3.43 3.51 9.82
N LEU A 322 -2.87 4.40 10.61
CA LEU A 322 -3.52 4.98 11.79
C LEU A 322 -4.27 6.28 11.47
N ARG A 323 -3.70 7.07 10.54
CA ARG A 323 -4.22 8.37 10.09
C ARG A 323 -3.94 8.57 8.61
N PRO A 324 -4.65 9.47 7.92
CA PRO A 324 -4.21 9.96 6.61
C PRO A 324 -2.84 10.62 6.72
N ASN A 325 -2.05 10.49 5.67
CA ASN A 325 -0.85 11.27 5.43
C ASN A 325 -1.18 12.20 4.26
N TRP A 326 -1.14 13.50 4.49
CA TRP A 326 -1.72 14.48 3.58
C TRP A 326 -0.75 14.87 2.47
N LEU A 327 -1.29 15.35 1.35
CA LEU A 327 -0.46 16.03 0.37
C LEU A 327 0.24 17.22 1.02
N GLY A 328 1.54 17.31 0.79
CA GLY A 328 2.42 18.27 1.44
C GLY A 328 3.07 17.76 2.72
N ASP A 329 2.66 16.63 3.27
CA ASP A 329 3.33 16.07 4.46
C ASP A 329 4.65 15.38 4.09
N THR A 330 5.62 15.46 4.99
CA THR A 330 6.86 14.68 4.97
C THR A 330 6.80 13.62 6.05
N THR A 331 7.27 12.43 5.73
CA THR A 331 7.25 11.26 6.62
C THR A 331 8.66 10.75 6.85
N TRP A 332 9.00 10.51 8.11
CA TRP A 332 10.17 9.74 8.52
C TRP A 332 9.73 8.36 8.98
N ILE A 333 10.23 7.32 8.31
CA ILE A 333 10.04 5.94 8.73
C ILE A 333 11.29 5.53 9.50
N ARG A 334 11.09 5.05 10.72
CA ARG A 334 12.13 4.55 11.61
C ARG A 334 11.77 3.17 12.11
N GLY A 335 12.78 2.43 12.57
CA GLY A 335 12.54 1.11 13.14
C GLY A 335 13.66 0.70 14.06
N ARG A 336 13.39 -0.31 14.87
CA ARG A 336 14.37 -0.93 15.74
C ARG A 336 14.11 -2.43 15.87
N VAL A 337 15.16 -3.17 16.13
CA VAL A 337 15.09 -4.61 16.42
C VAL A 337 14.36 -4.84 17.73
N SER A 338 13.34 -5.67 17.72
CA SER A 338 12.52 -6.01 18.90
C SER A 338 12.76 -7.42 19.43
N ALA A 339 13.17 -8.36 18.56
CA ALA A 339 13.55 -9.71 18.95
C ALA A 339 14.56 -10.31 17.97
N VAL A 340 15.38 -11.23 18.47
CA VAL A 340 16.36 -12.00 17.68
C VAL A 340 16.25 -13.45 18.13
N ALA A 341 15.73 -14.33 17.29
CA ALA A 341 15.56 -15.75 17.61
C ALA A 341 15.47 -16.61 16.34
N ASP A 342 15.99 -17.82 16.39
CA ASP A 342 15.79 -18.88 15.39
C ASP A 342 16.13 -18.47 13.93
N GLY A 343 17.18 -17.68 13.75
CA GLY A 343 17.59 -17.16 12.44
C GLY A 343 16.70 -16.04 11.88
N LEU A 344 15.73 -15.57 12.67
CA LEU A 344 14.82 -14.48 12.35
C LEU A 344 15.06 -13.27 13.25
N VAL A 345 14.98 -12.09 12.66
CA VAL A 345 15.01 -10.82 13.36
C VAL A 345 13.67 -10.14 13.21
N SER A 346 13.03 -9.85 14.34
CA SER A 346 11.79 -9.08 14.38
C SER A 346 12.09 -7.60 14.62
N CYS A 347 11.41 -6.73 13.90
CA CYS A 347 11.55 -5.28 14.00
C CYS A 347 10.21 -4.62 14.26
N VAL A 348 10.22 -3.51 14.99
CA VAL A 348 9.08 -2.58 15.09
C VAL A 348 9.36 -1.37 14.21
N LEU A 349 8.31 -0.88 13.55
CA LEU A 349 8.38 0.20 12.55
C LEU A 349 7.39 1.30 12.91
N GLU A 350 7.78 2.53 12.68
CA GLU A 350 6.95 3.71 12.89
C GLU A 350 7.17 4.74 11.78
N ALA A 351 6.08 5.33 11.29
CA ALA A 351 6.07 6.40 10.33
C ALA A 351 5.47 7.66 10.97
N THR A 352 6.28 8.69 11.14
CA THR A 352 5.92 9.95 11.81
C THR A 352 6.01 11.10 10.82
N ASN A 353 5.03 11.99 10.79
CA ASN A 353 5.07 13.18 9.92
C ASN A 353 5.73 14.39 10.61
N GLN A 354 5.90 15.50 9.85
CA GLN A 354 6.48 16.75 10.36
C GLN A 354 5.66 17.41 11.49
N ARG A 355 4.41 16.96 11.73
CA ARG A 355 3.58 17.41 12.85
C ARG A 355 3.84 16.61 14.13
N GLY A 356 4.75 15.62 14.09
CA GLY A 356 4.99 14.68 15.20
C GLY A 356 3.87 13.64 15.35
N GLU A 357 3.03 13.45 14.32
CA GLU A 357 1.96 12.48 14.37
C GLU A 357 2.40 11.13 13.78
N ILE A 358 2.20 10.06 14.53
CA ILE A 358 2.38 8.70 14.02
C ILE A 358 1.17 8.39 13.15
N HIS A 359 1.38 8.21 11.84
CA HIS A 359 0.31 7.92 10.89
C HIS A 359 0.34 6.49 10.35
N ALA A 360 1.44 5.75 10.57
CA ALA A 360 1.50 4.31 10.37
C ALA A 360 2.45 3.68 11.38
N ALA A 361 2.19 2.44 11.76
CA ALA A 361 3.06 1.65 12.62
C ALA A 361 2.94 0.17 12.26
N GLY A 362 4.00 -0.60 12.50
CA GLY A 362 4.00 -1.99 12.11
C GLY A 362 5.15 -2.80 12.65
N THR A 363 5.26 -4.00 12.12
CA THR A 363 6.35 -4.94 12.40
C THR A 363 6.86 -5.56 11.12
N ALA A 364 8.11 -6.00 11.12
CA ALA A 364 8.68 -6.83 10.08
C ALA A 364 9.44 -8.00 10.69
N GLU A 365 9.51 -9.10 9.95
CA GLU A 365 10.43 -10.21 10.22
C GLU A 365 11.39 -10.35 9.05
N VAL A 366 12.66 -10.54 9.34
CA VAL A 366 13.73 -10.68 8.35
C VAL A 366 14.55 -11.92 8.68
N ARG A 367 14.80 -12.74 7.67
CA ARG A 367 15.81 -13.81 7.75
C ARG A 367 17.14 -13.20 7.32
N LEU A 368 18.15 -13.34 8.17
CA LEU A 368 19.51 -12.92 7.88
C LEU A 368 20.42 -14.12 7.66
N PRO A 369 21.46 -14.00 6.81
CA PRO A 369 22.43 -15.06 6.63
C PRO A 369 23.20 -15.31 7.92
N LEU A 370 23.58 -16.58 8.12
CA LEU A 370 24.55 -16.97 9.13
C LEU A 370 25.96 -16.86 8.55
N ARG A 371 26.96 -16.54 9.39
CA ARG A 371 28.37 -16.44 8.92
C ARG A 371 28.82 -17.75 8.25
N ASP A 372 28.46 -18.88 8.83
CA ASP A 372 28.86 -20.20 8.35
C ASP A 372 28.11 -20.64 7.08
N SER A 373 27.08 -19.90 6.65
CA SER A 373 26.29 -20.22 5.43
C SER A 373 26.83 -19.56 4.15
N ILE A 374 27.81 -18.66 4.27
CA ILE A 374 28.42 -17.91 3.15
C ILE A 374 29.88 -18.40 2.98
N ILE A 375 30.07 -19.66 2.74
CA ILE A 375 31.38 -20.25 2.38
C ILE A 375 31.33 -20.72 0.93
#